data_70da379eeb21ffefe1c1e814c15b3914
#
_entry.id   70da379eeb21ffefe1c1e814c15b3914
#
_cell.length_a   1.000
_cell.length_b   1.000
_cell.length_c   1.000
_cell.angle_alpha   90.00
_cell.angle_beta   90.00
_cell.angle_gamma   90.00
#
_symmetry.space_group_name_H-M   'P 1'
#
loop_
_entity.id
_entity.type
_entity.pdbx_description
1 polymer ?
#
loop_
_entity_poly.entity_id
_entity_poly.type
_entity_poly.pdbx_seq_one_letter_code
_entity_poly.pdbx_strand_id
1 'polypeptide(L)'
;MNFVEELRWRGMIHNIMPGTEEQLAKEQTTAYVGIDPTADSLHIGHLVSVMMMKHLQMAGHKPIFVIGGATGMIGDPSGKSLERNLLDEDTIQKNMAGIKAQLSKFIDFNSNEPNAAIMVNNYDWMKNFSFLDFIREVGKHITVNYMMSKDSVKKRLSADSTNGMSFTEFTYQLVQGYDFLYLRRNYNCLLQMGGSDQWGNI
;
A
#
# COMPACT_ATOMS: atom_id res chain seq x y z
N MET A 1 10.24 22.61 -5.10
CA MET A 1 11.19 21.44 -5.10
C MET A 1 10.60 20.42 -6.05
N ASN A 2 11.39 19.89 -6.98
CA ASN A 2 10.94 18.79 -7.84
C ASN A 2 11.05 17.47 -7.06
N PHE A 3 9.92 16.83 -6.83
CA PHE A 3 9.84 15.60 -6.03
C PHE A 3 10.69 14.46 -6.61
N VAL A 4 10.59 14.22 -7.92
CA VAL A 4 11.28 13.09 -8.55
C VAL A 4 12.79 13.32 -8.59
N GLU A 5 13.25 14.56 -8.87
CA GLU A 5 14.68 14.90 -8.82
C GLU A 5 15.25 14.73 -7.42
N GLU A 6 14.52 15.14 -6.38
CA GLU A 6 14.93 14.96 -4.98
C GLU A 6 15.09 13.48 -4.63
N LEU A 7 14.11 12.64 -5.01
CA LEU A 7 14.22 11.21 -4.77
C LEU A 7 15.35 10.54 -5.58
N ARG A 8 15.57 11.01 -6.81
CA ARG A 8 16.66 10.50 -7.67
C ARG A 8 18.02 10.85 -7.07
N TRP A 9 18.19 12.09 -6.61
CA TRP A 9 19.42 12.53 -5.92
C TRP A 9 19.71 11.71 -4.65
N ARG A 10 18.67 11.31 -3.91
CA ARG A 10 18.77 10.48 -2.71
C ARG A 10 18.96 8.99 -2.99
N GLY A 11 18.90 8.55 -4.23
CA GLY A 11 18.94 7.13 -4.60
C GLY A 11 17.70 6.34 -4.14
N MET A 12 16.55 7.01 -4.00
CA MET A 12 15.31 6.42 -3.50
C MET A 12 14.39 5.90 -4.62
N ILE A 13 14.76 6.06 -5.89
CA ILE A 13 13.99 5.56 -7.03
C ILE A 13 14.59 4.25 -7.52
N HIS A 14 13.80 3.18 -7.46
CA HIS A 14 14.12 1.91 -8.10
C HIS A 14 13.45 1.81 -9.48
N ASN A 15 12.13 1.98 -9.53
CA ASN A 15 11.34 2.02 -10.76
C ASN A 15 10.34 3.19 -10.69
N ILE A 16 9.98 3.72 -11.87
CA ILE A 16 8.97 4.77 -12.01
C ILE A 16 8.18 4.51 -13.31
N MET A 17 6.86 4.62 -13.23
CA MET A 17 6.00 4.47 -14.40
C MET A 17 6.12 5.68 -15.33
N PRO A 18 6.12 5.46 -16.66
CA PRO A 18 6.05 6.55 -17.64
C PRO A 18 4.86 7.48 -17.35
N GLY A 19 5.07 8.79 -17.53
CA GLY A 19 4.04 9.81 -17.28
C GLY A 19 3.96 10.30 -15.82
N THR A 20 4.65 9.66 -14.88
CA THR A 20 4.61 10.07 -13.45
C THR A 20 5.24 11.45 -13.24
N GLU A 21 6.37 11.73 -13.85
CA GLU A 21 7.07 13.02 -13.71
C GLU A 21 6.24 14.16 -14.30
N GLU A 22 5.64 13.93 -15.46
CA GLU A 22 4.77 14.88 -16.13
C GLU A 22 3.52 15.18 -15.31
N GLN A 23 2.90 14.15 -14.70
CA GLN A 23 1.74 14.32 -13.84
C GLN A 23 2.07 15.14 -12.59
N LEU A 24 3.18 14.83 -11.93
CA LEU A 24 3.65 15.54 -10.73
C LEU A 24 4.08 16.99 -11.03
N ALA A 25 4.59 17.27 -12.23
CA ALA A 25 4.93 18.62 -12.65
C ALA A 25 3.69 19.47 -13.04
N LYS A 26 2.61 18.79 -13.48
CA LYS A 26 1.42 19.46 -14.00
C LYS A 26 0.52 20.02 -12.92
N GLU A 27 0.28 19.26 -11.85
CA GLU A 27 -0.69 19.61 -10.82
C GLU A 27 -0.44 18.91 -9.49
N GLN A 28 -1.06 19.41 -8.41
CA GLN A 28 -1.06 18.72 -7.14
C GLN A 28 -1.63 17.30 -7.33
N THR A 29 -0.81 16.31 -7.03
CA THR A 29 -1.17 14.90 -7.19
C THR A 29 -1.36 14.25 -5.82
N THR A 30 -2.43 13.48 -5.68
CA THR A 30 -2.64 12.63 -4.51
C THR A 30 -1.96 11.29 -4.75
N ALA A 31 -1.12 10.88 -3.80
CA ALA A 31 -0.42 9.60 -3.83
C ALA A 31 -0.59 8.83 -2.53
N TYR A 32 -0.51 7.51 -2.59
CA TYR A 32 -0.63 6.69 -1.38
C TYR A 32 0.50 5.69 -1.20
N VAL A 33 0.68 5.29 0.05
CA VAL A 33 1.48 4.14 0.48
C VAL A 33 0.64 3.29 1.44
N GLY A 34 0.75 1.96 1.33
CA GLY A 34 0.13 1.01 2.25
C GLY A 34 1.06 0.65 3.41
N ILE A 35 0.49 0.49 4.59
CA ILE A 35 1.17 0.00 5.80
C ILE A 35 0.28 -1.03 6.48
N ASP A 36 0.71 -2.28 6.51
CA ASP A 36 0.03 -3.31 7.29
C ASP A 36 0.36 -3.13 8.78
N PRO A 37 -0.66 -3.02 9.64
CA PRO A 37 -0.48 -2.71 11.07
C PRO A 37 -0.08 -3.95 11.88
N THR A 38 1.04 -4.59 11.53
CA THR A 38 1.54 -5.82 12.15
C THR A 38 2.13 -5.61 13.55
N ALA A 39 2.36 -4.36 13.95
CA ALA A 39 2.80 -3.94 15.27
C ALA A 39 2.27 -2.52 15.56
N ASP A 40 2.31 -2.08 16.80
CA ASP A 40 1.94 -0.73 17.23
C ASP A 40 3.01 0.33 16.93
N SER A 41 4.09 -0.07 16.24
CA SER A 41 5.20 0.80 15.90
C SER A 41 5.77 0.45 14.53
N LEU A 42 6.30 1.48 13.85
CA LEU A 42 7.04 1.35 12.61
C LEU A 42 8.50 0.95 12.90
N HIS A 43 9.07 0.11 12.07
CA HIS A 43 10.49 -0.22 12.09
C HIS A 43 11.27 0.61 11.05
N ILE A 44 12.61 0.51 11.07
CA ILE A 44 13.50 1.30 10.20
C ILE A 44 13.18 1.12 8.70
N GLY A 45 12.71 -0.07 8.28
CA GLY A 45 12.31 -0.31 6.89
C GLY A 45 11.14 0.55 6.42
N HIS A 46 10.19 0.86 7.30
CA HIS A 46 9.09 1.76 6.98
C HIS A 46 9.54 3.22 6.82
N LEU A 47 10.64 3.61 7.46
CA LEU A 47 11.11 4.99 7.43
C LEU A 47 11.41 5.46 6.00
N VAL A 48 11.87 4.59 5.13
CA VAL A 48 12.11 4.93 3.71
C VAL A 48 10.81 5.39 3.04
N SER A 49 9.73 4.62 3.19
CA SER A 49 8.42 4.98 2.65
C SER A 49 7.84 6.24 3.30
N VAL A 50 8.02 6.40 4.62
CA VAL A 50 7.59 7.62 5.33
C VAL A 50 8.33 8.85 4.83
N MET A 51 9.66 8.77 4.62
CA MET A 51 10.46 9.88 4.10
C MET A 51 10.11 10.18 2.64
N MET A 52 9.83 9.18 1.83
CA MET A 52 9.31 9.39 0.47
C MET A 52 8.01 10.20 0.49
N MET A 53 7.06 9.85 1.36
CA MET A 53 5.80 10.59 1.52
C MET A 53 6.02 12.00 2.12
N LYS A 54 7.02 12.16 2.99
CA LYS A 54 7.44 13.48 3.48
C LYS A 54 7.91 14.38 2.36
N HIS A 55 8.79 13.90 1.50
CA HIS A 55 9.25 14.66 0.33
C HIS A 55 8.12 14.97 -0.66
N LEU A 56 7.17 14.03 -0.83
CA LEU A 56 5.96 14.26 -1.63
C LEU A 56 5.16 15.45 -1.07
N GLN A 57 4.91 15.46 0.25
CA GLN A 57 4.17 16.54 0.91
C GLN A 57 4.92 17.88 0.81
N MET A 58 6.24 17.88 1.04
CA MET A 58 7.07 19.09 0.90
C MET A 58 7.10 19.65 -0.52
N ALA A 59 6.90 18.81 -1.52
CA ALA A 59 6.76 19.23 -2.92
C ALA A 59 5.36 19.75 -3.28
N GLY A 60 4.43 19.79 -2.31
CA GLY A 60 3.08 20.33 -2.49
C GLY A 60 2.03 19.30 -2.88
N HIS A 61 2.39 18.01 -2.95
CA HIS A 61 1.46 16.92 -3.27
C HIS A 61 0.81 16.36 -2.01
N LYS A 62 -0.29 15.62 -2.17
CA LYS A 62 -1.11 15.13 -1.06
C LYS A 62 -0.83 13.67 -0.72
N PRO A 63 -0.25 13.36 0.47
CA PRO A 63 -0.03 11.99 0.92
C PRO A 63 -1.31 11.33 1.44
N ILE A 64 -1.51 10.05 1.11
CA ILE A 64 -2.45 9.15 1.78
C ILE A 64 -1.68 7.99 2.39
N PHE A 65 -1.92 7.71 3.66
CA PHE A 65 -1.45 6.49 4.31
C PHE A 65 -2.63 5.53 4.45
N VAL A 66 -2.57 4.42 3.73
CA VAL A 66 -3.56 3.35 3.83
C VAL A 66 -3.09 2.36 4.89
N ILE A 67 -3.81 2.28 5.98
CA ILE A 67 -3.58 1.23 6.97
C ILE A 67 -4.31 -0.03 6.52
N GLY A 68 -3.56 -1.09 6.44
CA GLY A 68 -4.03 -2.39 5.98
C GLY A 68 -4.83 -3.15 7.03
N GLY A 69 -5.98 -2.62 7.46
CA GLY A 69 -6.86 -3.36 8.38
C GLY A 69 -7.37 -4.65 7.76
N ALA A 70 -7.89 -4.60 6.55
CA ALA A 70 -8.31 -5.80 5.82
C ALA A 70 -7.13 -6.66 5.38
N THR A 71 -6.09 -6.05 4.82
CA THR A 71 -4.88 -6.76 4.37
C THR A 71 -4.09 -7.36 5.54
N GLY A 72 -4.10 -6.73 6.71
CA GLY A 72 -3.53 -7.29 7.94
C GLY A 72 -4.25 -8.55 8.45
N MET A 73 -5.55 -8.69 8.14
CA MET A 73 -6.32 -9.91 8.40
C MET A 73 -6.04 -11.03 7.39
N ILE A 74 -5.39 -10.73 6.26
CA ILE A 74 -5.05 -11.70 5.20
C ILE A 74 -3.56 -12.05 5.27
N GLY A 75 -2.70 -11.05 5.39
CA GLY A 75 -1.24 -11.16 5.41
C GLY A 75 -0.60 -11.10 4.02
N ASP A 76 0.29 -10.11 3.83
CA ASP A 76 1.08 -9.94 2.59
C ASP A 76 2.08 -11.08 2.42
N PRO A 77 2.02 -11.85 1.31
CA PRO A 77 2.98 -12.92 1.04
C PRO A 77 4.34 -12.39 0.53
N SER A 78 4.47 -11.11 0.19
CA SER A 78 5.66 -10.53 -0.43
C SER A 78 6.87 -10.64 0.50
N GLY A 79 7.97 -11.21 -0.01
CA GLY A 79 9.21 -11.37 0.72
C GLY A 79 9.17 -12.33 1.91
N LYS A 80 8.12 -13.15 2.05
CA LYS A 80 7.93 -14.10 3.15
C LYS A 80 7.90 -15.54 2.65
N SER A 81 8.42 -16.46 3.49
CA SER A 81 8.38 -17.91 3.26
C SER A 81 7.28 -18.62 4.04
N LEU A 82 6.71 -17.97 5.05
CA LEU A 82 5.67 -18.50 5.93
C LEU A 82 4.46 -17.59 5.95
N GLU A 83 3.27 -18.18 6.15
CA GLU A 83 2.02 -17.46 6.37
C GLU A 83 2.10 -16.61 7.64
N ARG A 84 1.50 -15.40 7.61
CA ARG A 84 1.46 -14.51 8.77
C ARG A 84 0.35 -14.89 9.74
N ASN A 85 0.55 -14.58 11.02
CA ASN A 85 -0.54 -14.59 12.01
C ASN A 85 -1.57 -13.52 11.63
N LEU A 86 -2.82 -13.93 11.57
CA LEU A 86 -3.94 -13.04 11.29
C LEU A 86 -4.23 -12.16 12.51
N LEU A 87 -4.50 -10.87 12.27
CA LEU A 87 -4.79 -9.90 13.32
C LEU A 87 -6.30 -9.76 13.53
N ASP A 88 -6.72 -9.55 14.76
CA ASP A 88 -8.08 -9.15 15.08
C ASP A 88 -8.27 -7.62 15.00
N GLU A 89 -9.53 -7.18 15.00
CA GLU A 89 -9.88 -5.77 14.82
C GLU A 89 -9.35 -4.88 15.94
N ASP A 90 -9.39 -5.34 17.19
CA ASP A 90 -8.93 -4.58 18.36
C ASP A 90 -7.41 -4.34 18.30
N THR A 91 -6.65 -5.37 17.94
CA THR A 91 -5.21 -5.27 17.71
C THR A 91 -4.88 -4.30 16.58
N ILE A 92 -5.63 -4.37 15.47
CA ILE A 92 -5.47 -3.45 14.34
C ILE A 92 -5.71 -2.00 14.78
N GLN A 93 -6.78 -1.71 15.51
CA GLN A 93 -7.08 -0.36 16.00
C GLN A 93 -5.99 0.18 16.94
N LYS A 94 -5.50 -0.65 17.86
CA LYS A 94 -4.38 -0.30 18.74
C LYS A 94 -3.12 0.04 17.93
N ASN A 95 -2.76 -0.82 16.99
CA ASN A 95 -1.57 -0.65 16.16
C ASN A 95 -1.68 0.61 15.28
N MET A 96 -2.86 0.87 14.71
CA MET A 96 -3.12 2.10 13.95
C MET A 96 -2.86 3.37 14.76
N ALA A 97 -3.30 3.41 16.01
CA ALA A 97 -3.09 4.57 16.88
C ALA A 97 -1.59 4.83 17.12
N GLY A 98 -0.81 3.79 17.37
CA GLY A 98 0.65 3.88 17.53
C GLY A 98 1.35 4.34 16.25
N ILE A 99 0.99 3.76 15.11
CA ILE A 99 1.51 4.15 13.79
C ILE A 99 1.20 5.62 13.50
N LYS A 100 -0.04 6.06 13.74
CA LYS A 100 -0.44 7.47 13.53
C LYS A 100 0.40 8.43 14.37
N ALA A 101 0.61 8.11 15.64
CA ALA A 101 1.43 8.93 16.54
C ALA A 101 2.89 9.08 16.04
N GLN A 102 3.45 8.02 15.46
CA GLN A 102 4.79 8.07 14.87
C GLN A 102 4.82 8.86 13.56
N LEU A 103 3.89 8.60 12.64
CA LEU A 103 3.78 9.31 11.36
C LEU A 103 3.63 10.81 11.56
N SER A 104 2.86 11.24 12.57
CA SER A 104 2.62 12.65 12.88
C SER A 104 3.87 13.44 13.28
N LYS A 105 4.99 12.75 13.58
CA LYS A 105 6.29 13.40 13.81
C LYS A 105 6.97 13.86 12.51
N PHE A 106 6.59 13.29 11.39
CA PHE A 106 7.21 13.56 10.08
C PHE A 106 6.24 14.22 9.11
N ILE A 107 4.97 13.87 9.17
CA ILE A 107 3.92 14.18 8.21
C ILE A 107 2.92 15.12 8.86
N ASP A 108 2.51 16.15 8.13
CA ASP A 108 1.45 17.04 8.57
C ASP A 108 0.08 16.47 8.18
N PHE A 109 -0.71 16.12 9.21
CA PHE A 109 -2.08 15.65 9.09
C PHE A 109 -3.13 16.70 9.50
N ASN A 110 -2.68 17.80 10.10
CA ASN A 110 -3.56 18.69 10.88
C ASN A 110 -3.63 20.11 10.35
N SER A 111 -2.82 20.46 9.35
CA SER A 111 -2.89 21.79 8.75
C SER A 111 -4.16 21.94 7.91
N ASN A 112 -4.56 23.20 7.65
CA ASN A 112 -5.61 23.52 6.68
C ASN A 112 -5.08 23.58 5.24
N GLU A 113 -3.85 23.18 5.02
CA GLU A 113 -3.25 23.18 3.68
C GLU A 113 -3.88 22.11 2.77
N PRO A 114 -4.03 22.38 1.48
CA PRO A 114 -4.64 21.44 0.54
C PRO A 114 -3.92 20.08 0.47
N ASN A 115 -2.63 20.04 0.82
CA ASN A 115 -1.78 18.86 0.83
C ASN A 115 -1.60 18.25 2.23
N ALA A 116 -2.42 18.63 3.21
CA ALA A 116 -2.47 17.92 4.47
C ALA A 116 -2.73 16.43 4.21
N ALA A 117 -1.94 15.57 4.85
CA ALA A 117 -2.04 14.14 4.67
C ALA A 117 -3.34 13.59 5.27
N ILE A 118 -3.79 12.47 4.75
CA ILE A 118 -4.87 11.70 5.35
C ILE A 118 -4.41 10.28 5.66
N MET A 119 -5.02 9.68 6.68
CA MET A 119 -4.83 8.28 7.01
C MET A 119 -6.19 7.59 6.98
N VAL A 120 -6.27 6.50 6.23
CA VAL A 120 -7.48 5.71 6.01
C VAL A 120 -7.22 4.25 6.31
N ASN A 121 -8.28 3.49 6.61
CA ASN A 121 -8.21 2.05 6.86
C ASN A 121 -8.93 1.30 5.73
N ASN A 122 -8.25 0.38 5.05
CA ASN A 122 -8.90 -0.36 3.96
C ASN A 122 -10.00 -1.33 4.46
N TYR A 123 -10.04 -1.64 5.75
CA TYR A 123 -11.16 -2.37 6.34
C TYR A 123 -12.48 -1.64 6.19
N ASP A 124 -12.50 -0.30 6.18
CA ASP A 124 -13.72 0.50 6.11
C ASP A 124 -14.51 0.27 4.81
N TRP A 125 -13.83 0.00 3.70
CA TRP A 125 -14.48 -0.32 2.43
C TRP A 125 -14.54 -1.81 2.14
N MET A 126 -13.65 -2.61 2.70
CA MET A 126 -13.63 -4.05 2.46
C MET A 126 -14.67 -4.82 3.27
N LYS A 127 -14.96 -4.40 4.50
CA LYS A 127 -15.89 -5.09 5.41
C LYS A 127 -17.32 -5.24 4.88
N ASN A 128 -17.71 -4.38 3.95
CA ASN A 128 -19.06 -4.37 3.39
C ASN A 128 -19.21 -5.28 2.16
N PHE A 129 -18.12 -5.83 1.63
CA PHE A 129 -18.20 -6.80 0.56
C PHE A 129 -18.65 -8.16 1.07
N SER A 130 -19.72 -8.72 0.45
CA SER A 130 -19.89 -10.17 0.51
C SER A 130 -18.83 -10.86 -0.35
N PHE A 131 -18.52 -12.10 -0.04
CA PHE A 131 -17.59 -12.90 -0.84
C PHE A 131 -18.00 -12.98 -2.32
N LEU A 132 -19.30 -13.16 -2.59
CA LEU A 132 -19.81 -13.23 -3.95
C LEU A 132 -19.70 -11.88 -4.69
N ASP A 133 -19.97 -10.77 -4.00
CA ASP A 133 -19.85 -9.45 -4.59
C ASP A 133 -18.39 -9.14 -4.92
N PHE A 134 -17.46 -9.47 -4.03
CA PHE A 134 -16.03 -9.28 -4.27
C PHE A 134 -15.54 -10.06 -5.50
N ILE A 135 -15.89 -11.35 -5.60
CA ILE A 135 -15.54 -12.16 -6.77
C ILE A 135 -16.13 -11.56 -8.05
N ARG A 136 -17.41 -11.16 -8.02
CA ARG A 136 -18.09 -10.61 -9.18
C ARG A 136 -17.57 -9.25 -9.61
N GLU A 137 -17.29 -8.36 -8.66
CA GLU A 137 -16.93 -6.96 -8.96
C GLU A 137 -15.42 -6.76 -9.15
N VAL A 138 -14.59 -7.53 -8.43
CA VAL A 138 -13.13 -7.41 -8.45
C VAL A 138 -12.48 -8.57 -9.20
N GLY A 139 -12.83 -9.81 -8.86
CA GLY A 139 -12.18 -11.01 -9.39
C GLY A 139 -12.25 -11.15 -10.91
N LYS A 140 -13.35 -10.69 -11.53
CA LYS A 140 -13.54 -10.77 -13.00
C LYS A 140 -12.53 -9.94 -13.81
N HIS A 141 -11.85 -8.99 -13.20
CA HIS A 141 -10.92 -8.08 -13.89
C HIS A 141 -9.48 -8.56 -13.93
N ILE A 142 -9.16 -9.61 -13.18
CA ILE A 142 -7.80 -10.16 -13.07
C ILE A 142 -7.83 -11.64 -13.41
N THR A 143 -6.98 -12.08 -14.33
CA THR A 143 -6.90 -13.50 -14.70
C THR A 143 -6.01 -14.25 -13.70
N VAL A 144 -6.33 -15.54 -13.46
CA VAL A 144 -5.49 -16.42 -12.65
C VAL A 144 -4.07 -16.52 -13.22
N ASN A 145 -3.93 -16.56 -14.55
CA ASN A 145 -2.61 -16.60 -15.19
C ASN A 145 -1.76 -15.37 -14.85
N TYR A 146 -2.36 -14.17 -14.82
CA TYR A 146 -1.67 -12.96 -14.40
C TYR A 146 -1.26 -13.05 -12.91
N MET A 147 -2.16 -13.46 -12.04
CA MET A 147 -1.87 -13.65 -10.62
C MET A 147 -0.73 -14.63 -10.39
N MET A 148 -0.74 -15.76 -11.11
CA MET A 148 0.31 -16.78 -11.08
C MET A 148 1.66 -16.30 -11.64
N SER A 149 1.68 -15.28 -12.50
CA SER A 149 2.90 -14.74 -13.09
C SER A 149 3.74 -13.88 -12.14
N LYS A 150 3.17 -13.44 -11.02
CA LYS A 150 3.87 -12.63 -10.00
C LYS A 150 5.02 -13.42 -9.36
N ASP A 151 6.16 -12.76 -9.14
CA ASP A 151 7.35 -13.42 -8.59
C ASP A 151 7.15 -13.93 -7.16
N SER A 152 6.38 -13.20 -6.35
CA SER A 152 5.99 -13.64 -5.00
C SER A 152 5.20 -14.96 -5.03
N VAL A 153 4.29 -15.10 -5.98
CA VAL A 153 3.49 -16.31 -6.18
C VAL A 153 4.34 -17.46 -6.71
N LYS A 154 5.15 -17.22 -7.76
CA LYS A 154 6.04 -18.24 -8.34
C LYS A 154 6.99 -18.82 -7.32
N LYS A 155 7.61 -17.99 -6.46
CA LYS A 155 8.51 -18.45 -5.39
C LYS A 155 7.82 -19.39 -4.40
N ARG A 156 6.55 -19.13 -4.07
CA ARG A 156 5.76 -19.95 -3.12
C ARG A 156 5.22 -21.22 -3.75
N LEU A 157 5.02 -21.25 -5.06
CA LEU A 157 4.53 -22.41 -5.81
C LEU A 157 5.66 -23.26 -6.42
N SER A 158 6.93 -22.87 -6.29
CA SER A 158 8.06 -23.65 -6.77
C SER A 158 8.21 -24.95 -5.99
N ALA A 159 8.78 -25.96 -6.64
CA ALA A 159 9.01 -27.29 -6.06
C ALA A 159 9.91 -27.27 -4.80
N ASP A 160 10.74 -26.24 -4.66
CA ASP A 160 11.63 -26.04 -3.50
C ASP A 160 10.92 -25.43 -2.28
N SER A 161 9.66 -24.99 -2.43
CA SER A 161 8.88 -24.46 -1.32
C SER A 161 8.30 -25.59 -0.48
N THR A 162 8.69 -25.64 0.79
CA THR A 162 8.19 -26.63 1.76
C THR A 162 6.73 -26.40 2.15
N ASN A 163 6.25 -25.16 1.99
CA ASN A 163 4.88 -24.75 2.31
C ASN A 163 4.26 -24.08 1.08
N GLY A 164 3.14 -24.60 0.59
CA GLY A 164 2.35 -24.00 -0.47
C GLY A 164 1.85 -22.61 -0.10
N MET A 165 1.11 -21.98 -0.98
CA MET A 165 0.42 -20.70 -0.75
C MET A 165 -1.06 -20.97 -0.42
N SER A 166 -1.57 -20.39 0.66
CA SER A 166 -2.99 -20.49 0.97
C SER A 166 -3.83 -19.63 0.00
N PHE A 167 -5.11 -19.97 -0.14
CA PHE A 167 -6.04 -19.15 -0.93
C PHE A 167 -6.12 -17.73 -0.38
N THR A 168 -6.05 -17.56 0.93
CA THR A 168 -6.04 -16.27 1.62
C THR A 168 -4.87 -15.41 1.15
N GLU A 169 -3.64 -15.93 1.22
CA GLU A 169 -2.45 -15.23 0.71
C GLU A 169 -2.54 -14.92 -0.80
N PHE A 170 -3.08 -15.86 -1.58
CA PHE A 170 -3.23 -15.69 -3.04
C PHE A 170 -4.17 -14.53 -3.39
N THR A 171 -5.22 -14.33 -2.60
CA THR A 171 -6.21 -13.26 -2.83
C THR A 171 -5.73 -11.88 -2.38
N TYR A 172 -4.64 -11.77 -1.60
CA TYR A 172 -4.10 -10.50 -1.12
C TYR A 172 -3.93 -9.48 -2.24
N GLN A 173 -3.38 -9.88 -3.37
CA GLN A 173 -3.16 -9.01 -4.53
C GLN A 173 -4.47 -8.41 -5.10
N LEU A 174 -5.61 -9.10 -4.94
CA LEU A 174 -6.91 -8.57 -5.35
C LEU A 174 -7.38 -7.46 -4.41
N VAL A 175 -7.17 -7.66 -3.11
CA VAL A 175 -7.56 -6.68 -2.09
C VAL A 175 -6.73 -5.41 -2.24
N GLN A 176 -5.41 -5.53 -2.38
CA GLN A 176 -4.51 -4.38 -2.60
C GLN A 176 -4.80 -3.67 -3.92
N GLY A 177 -5.09 -4.41 -4.99
CA GLY A 177 -5.49 -3.81 -6.29
C GLY A 177 -6.80 -3.02 -6.19
N TYR A 178 -7.76 -3.53 -5.41
CA TYR A 178 -9.02 -2.81 -5.17
C TYR A 178 -8.81 -1.54 -4.35
N ASP A 179 -7.88 -1.52 -3.39
CA ASP A 179 -7.54 -0.33 -2.61
C ASP A 179 -7.20 0.85 -3.54
N PHE A 180 -6.36 0.62 -4.55
CA PHE A 180 -6.02 1.69 -5.49
C PHE A 180 -7.25 2.18 -6.29
N LEU A 181 -8.10 1.27 -6.76
CA LEU A 181 -9.34 1.63 -7.45
C LEU A 181 -10.27 2.46 -6.53
N TYR A 182 -10.43 2.05 -5.28
CA TYR A 182 -11.21 2.77 -4.29
C TYR A 182 -10.66 4.18 -4.04
N LEU A 183 -9.36 4.29 -3.82
CA LEU A 183 -8.68 5.56 -3.60
C LEU A 183 -8.77 6.48 -4.83
N ARG A 184 -8.68 5.92 -6.03
CA ARG A 184 -8.87 6.68 -7.27
C ARG A 184 -10.28 7.28 -7.34
N ARG A 185 -11.30 6.51 -7.00
CA ARG A 185 -12.70 6.93 -7.08
C ARG A 185 -13.10 7.94 -6.01
N ASN A 186 -12.60 7.76 -4.78
CA ASN A 186 -13.09 8.49 -3.61
C ASN A 186 -12.13 9.62 -3.15
N TYR A 187 -10.86 9.55 -3.51
CA TYR A 187 -9.84 10.51 -3.06
C TYR A 187 -9.04 11.13 -4.21
N ASN A 188 -9.43 10.86 -5.45
CA ASN A 188 -8.70 11.28 -6.66
C ASN A 188 -7.20 10.90 -6.62
N CYS A 189 -6.87 9.76 -6.00
CA CYS A 189 -5.51 9.26 -5.92
C CYS A 189 -5.04 8.78 -7.30
N LEU A 190 -3.89 9.27 -7.74
CA LEU A 190 -3.34 8.98 -9.07
C LEU A 190 -2.05 8.17 -9.02
N LEU A 191 -1.41 8.08 -7.87
CA LEU A 191 -0.10 7.45 -7.74
C LEU A 191 -0.07 6.50 -6.56
N GLN A 192 0.37 5.26 -6.81
CA GLN A 192 0.75 4.30 -5.78
C GLN A 192 2.27 4.30 -5.62
N MET A 193 2.75 4.29 -4.38
CA MET A 193 4.17 4.23 -4.06
C MET A 193 4.42 3.14 -3.03
N GLY A 194 5.63 2.57 -3.05
CA GLY A 194 6.00 1.50 -2.11
C GLY A 194 7.48 1.15 -2.21
N GLY A 195 7.92 0.19 -1.42
CA GLY A 195 9.25 -0.42 -1.54
C GLY A 195 9.39 -1.20 -2.85
N SER A 196 10.61 -1.46 -3.28
CA SER A 196 10.89 -2.22 -4.52
C SER A 196 10.32 -3.65 -4.49
N ASP A 197 10.14 -4.23 -3.31
CA ASP A 197 9.48 -5.52 -3.08
C ASP A 197 7.99 -5.50 -3.44
N GLN A 198 7.37 -4.31 -3.44
CA GLN A 198 5.95 -4.11 -3.79
C GLN A 198 5.71 -3.88 -5.28
N TRP A 199 6.76 -3.76 -6.11
CA TRP A 199 6.61 -3.48 -7.54
C TRP A 199 5.71 -4.48 -8.27
N GLY A 200 5.74 -5.73 -7.85
CA GLY A 200 4.86 -6.77 -8.40
C GLY A 200 3.37 -6.61 -8.03
N ASN A 201 3.06 -5.87 -6.97
CA ASN A 201 1.70 -5.61 -6.50
C ASN A 201 1.18 -4.23 -6.95
N ILE A 202 2.09 -3.35 -7.32
CA ILE A 202 1.82 -2.05 -7.95
C ILE A 202 1.56 -2.24 -9.45
#